data_0362af308aff85297dd47c15663c44be
#
_entry.id   0362af308aff85297dd47c15663c44be
#
_cell.length_a   1.000
_cell.length_b   1.000
_cell.length_c   1.000
_cell.angle_alpha   90.00
_cell.angle_beta   90.00
_cell.angle_gamma   90.00
#
_symmetry.space_group_name_H-M   'P 1'
#
loop_
_entity.id
_entity.type
_entity.pdbx_description
1 polymer ?
#
loop_
_entity_poly.entity_id
_entity_poly.type
_entity_poly.pdbx_seq_one_letter_code
_entity_poly.pdbx_strand_id
1 'polypeptide(L)'
;SETLGETSRHNKAMESLQELNPNKSEASNAQLMFLALHASGLTLIPVTIIAYRSGLGAADPTDIFIPCMIATFVATMAALFIVSWRQRINLFQPVIVGWVGAITGLIALLVSYVIKLDAASSQLFSSKLSNGLILFIFVAIVIGGAYKKIDVFDAFVDGAKGGFETAIRIIPYIVGMLIAISLLRTSGSFDYLINGIKYLFAALGTDTRFVDGLPTALIKPLSGSGARGMMLDTMKTYGPDSFAGRLSAVLQGSSDTTFYVVAVYFGSIGVRNTRYAIGSMLLADLVGVLTAIFLSYLFFA
;
A
#
# COMPACT_ATOMS: atom_id res chain seq x y z
N SER A 1 -14.92 0.29 11.86
CA SER A 1 -14.43 -0.24 13.15
C SER A 1 -13.01 -0.83 13.07
N GLU A 2 -12.61 -1.45 11.94
CA GLU A 2 -11.25 -1.96 11.80
C GLU A 2 -10.20 -0.83 11.86
N THR A 3 -10.38 0.26 11.14
CA THR A 3 -9.46 1.41 11.19
C THR A 3 -9.37 2.06 12.57
N LEU A 4 -10.47 2.17 13.31
CA LEU A 4 -10.46 2.67 14.69
C LEU A 4 -9.86 1.66 15.68
N GLY A 5 -10.14 0.37 15.49
CA GLY A 5 -9.57 -0.71 16.31
C GLY A 5 -8.07 -0.92 16.02
N GLU A 6 -7.67 -0.81 14.76
CA GLU A 6 -6.29 -0.92 14.34
C GLU A 6 -5.47 0.29 14.78
N THR A 7 -5.97 1.50 14.55
CA THR A 7 -5.38 2.75 15.08
C THR A 7 -5.28 2.70 16.61
N SER A 8 -6.29 2.16 17.31
CA SER A 8 -6.26 1.99 18.77
C SER A 8 -5.18 1.01 19.23
N ARG A 9 -4.98 -0.12 18.54
CA ARG A 9 -3.91 -1.08 18.85
C ARG A 9 -2.52 -0.52 18.60
N HIS A 10 -2.34 0.17 17.48
CA HIS A 10 -1.06 0.80 17.14
C HIS A 10 -0.73 1.96 18.07
N ASN A 11 -1.72 2.77 18.46
CA ASN A 11 -1.54 3.80 19.47
C ASN A 11 -1.13 3.20 20.82
N LYS A 12 -1.74 2.08 21.23
CA LYS A 12 -1.33 1.35 22.44
C LYS A 12 0.12 0.85 22.37
N ALA A 13 0.54 0.34 21.21
CA ALA A 13 1.94 -0.06 21.01
C ALA A 13 2.89 1.13 21.08
N MET A 14 2.52 2.25 20.45
CA MET A 14 3.31 3.49 20.52
C MET A 14 3.36 4.08 21.94
N GLU A 15 2.26 4.02 22.69
CA GLU A 15 2.21 4.41 24.11
C GLU A 15 3.17 3.55 24.95
N SER A 16 3.12 2.21 24.79
CA SER A 16 4.05 1.31 25.50
C SER A 16 5.51 1.60 25.15
N LEU A 17 5.81 1.89 23.87
CA LEU A 17 7.16 2.31 23.48
C LEU A 17 7.53 3.69 24.03
N GLN A 18 6.54 4.58 24.22
CA GLN A 18 6.75 5.89 24.81
C GLN A 18 7.02 5.81 26.31
N GLU A 19 6.42 4.87 27.02
CA GLU A 19 6.71 4.63 28.44
C GLU A 19 8.18 4.26 28.66
N LEU A 20 8.76 3.49 27.74
CA LEU A 20 10.17 3.08 27.78
C LEU A 20 11.13 4.15 27.23
N ASN A 21 10.62 5.20 26.60
CA ASN A 21 11.44 6.23 25.98
C ASN A 21 11.98 7.22 27.03
N PRO A 22 13.30 7.36 27.22
CA PRO A 22 13.88 8.29 28.18
C PRO A 22 13.64 9.75 27.81
N ASN A 23 13.55 10.09 26.53
CA ASN A 23 13.26 11.43 26.04
C ASN A 23 11.85 11.50 25.43
N LYS A 24 10.87 11.99 26.23
CA LYS A 24 9.46 12.02 25.83
C LYS A 24 9.15 12.95 24.65
N SER A 25 10.01 13.93 24.38
CA SER A 25 9.81 14.90 23.29
C SER A 25 10.39 14.46 21.94
N GLU A 26 11.23 13.41 21.93
CA GLU A 26 11.93 12.91 20.75
C GLU A 26 11.61 11.44 20.50
N ALA A 27 11.47 11.07 19.22
CA ALA A 27 11.20 9.70 18.83
C ALA A 27 12.34 8.75 19.20
N SER A 28 12.04 7.65 19.88
CA SER A 28 13.01 6.60 20.17
C SER A 28 13.32 5.74 18.95
N ASN A 29 14.43 5.03 18.97
CA ASN A 29 14.80 4.11 17.89
C ASN A 29 13.76 3.02 17.67
N ALA A 30 13.16 2.49 18.74
CA ALA A 30 12.11 1.47 18.65
C ALA A 30 10.84 2.02 17.98
N GLN A 31 10.43 3.25 18.33
CA GLN A 31 9.29 3.91 17.72
C GLN A 31 9.52 4.18 16.22
N LEU A 32 10.73 4.62 15.84
CA LEU A 32 11.09 4.85 14.45
C LEU A 32 11.05 3.57 13.63
N MET A 33 11.57 2.45 14.16
CA MET A 33 11.52 1.15 13.49
C MET A 33 10.08 0.64 13.37
N PHE A 34 9.30 0.71 14.45
CA PHE A 34 7.89 0.32 14.44
C PHE A 34 7.10 1.09 13.39
N LEU A 35 7.26 2.42 13.35
CA LEU A 35 6.57 3.28 12.41
C LEU A 35 6.96 2.98 10.96
N ALA A 36 8.25 2.81 10.69
CA ALA A 36 8.75 2.53 9.34
C ALA A 36 8.24 1.19 8.81
N LEU A 37 8.23 0.14 9.64
CA LEU A 37 7.70 -1.17 9.27
C LEU A 37 6.18 -1.14 9.10
N HIS A 38 5.47 -0.34 9.90
CA HIS A 38 4.03 -0.20 9.78
C HIS A 38 3.64 0.55 8.50
N ALA A 39 4.26 1.68 8.23
CA ALA A 39 3.94 2.51 7.06
C ALA A 39 4.31 1.87 5.71
N SER A 40 5.33 1.01 5.70
CA SER A 40 5.70 0.22 4.52
C SER A 40 5.01 -1.15 4.47
N GLY A 41 4.10 -1.41 5.44
CA GLY A 41 3.54 -2.71 5.77
C GLY A 41 3.14 -3.60 4.59
N LEU A 42 3.50 -4.87 4.68
CA LEU A 42 3.22 -5.87 3.65
C LEU A 42 1.70 -6.03 3.46
N THR A 43 1.21 -5.62 2.29
CA THR A 43 -0.18 -5.84 1.92
C THR A 43 -0.35 -7.25 1.38
N LEU A 44 -0.91 -8.14 2.20
CA LEU A 44 -1.18 -9.52 1.77
C LEU A 44 -2.31 -9.57 0.75
N ILE A 45 -3.40 -8.83 0.98
CA ILE A 45 -4.51 -8.76 0.03
C ILE A 45 -5.00 -7.30 -0.05
N PRO A 46 -4.91 -6.64 -1.22
CA PRO A 46 -5.39 -5.28 -1.41
C PRO A 46 -6.91 -5.23 -1.63
N VAL A 47 -7.70 -5.72 -0.66
CA VAL A 47 -9.16 -5.91 -0.78
C VAL A 47 -9.88 -4.65 -1.26
N THR A 48 -9.54 -3.49 -0.70
CA THR A 48 -10.16 -2.22 -1.05
C THR A 48 -9.89 -1.84 -2.51
N ILE A 49 -8.69 -2.06 -3.00
CA ILE A 49 -8.31 -1.76 -4.40
C ILE A 49 -9.04 -2.72 -5.35
N ILE A 50 -9.08 -4.01 -5.01
CA ILE A 50 -9.81 -5.03 -5.76
C ILE A 50 -11.30 -4.65 -5.86
N ALA A 51 -11.91 -4.21 -4.74
CA ALA A 51 -13.31 -3.77 -4.73
C ALA A 51 -13.56 -2.56 -5.65
N TYR A 52 -12.67 -1.56 -5.66
CA TYR A 52 -12.80 -0.42 -6.57
C TYR A 52 -12.62 -0.83 -8.04
N ARG A 53 -11.68 -1.69 -8.35
CA ARG A 53 -11.48 -2.22 -9.71
C ARG A 53 -12.72 -2.99 -10.17
N SER A 54 -13.26 -3.85 -9.32
CA SER A 54 -14.52 -4.57 -9.58
C SER A 54 -15.69 -3.61 -9.82
N GLY A 55 -15.84 -2.58 -8.97
CA GLY A 55 -16.90 -1.57 -9.11
C GLY A 55 -16.78 -0.72 -10.39
N LEU A 56 -15.58 -0.61 -10.98
CA LEU A 56 -15.33 0.06 -12.26
C LEU A 56 -15.35 -0.89 -13.47
N GLY A 57 -15.72 -2.15 -13.27
CA GLY A 57 -15.90 -3.11 -14.35
C GLY A 57 -14.61 -3.70 -14.90
N ALA A 58 -13.56 -3.81 -14.09
CA ALA A 58 -12.34 -4.51 -14.49
C ALA A 58 -12.65 -5.97 -14.86
N ALA A 59 -12.06 -6.46 -15.96
CA ALA A 59 -12.23 -7.84 -16.41
C ALA A 59 -11.69 -8.85 -15.40
N ASP A 60 -10.55 -8.53 -14.78
CA ASP A 60 -9.97 -9.23 -13.64
C ASP A 60 -9.52 -8.23 -12.57
N PRO A 61 -10.36 -7.97 -11.54
CA PRO A 61 -10.01 -7.04 -10.48
C PRO A 61 -8.78 -7.45 -9.66
N THR A 62 -8.41 -8.73 -9.69
CA THR A 62 -7.38 -9.33 -8.83
C THR A 62 -6.01 -9.47 -9.49
N ASP A 63 -5.87 -9.14 -10.76
CA ASP A 63 -4.62 -9.27 -11.52
C ASP A 63 -3.45 -8.44 -10.94
N ILE A 64 -3.77 -7.38 -10.20
CA ILE A 64 -2.82 -6.50 -9.50
C ILE A 64 -2.27 -7.10 -8.20
N PHE A 65 -2.76 -8.26 -7.76
CA PHE A 65 -2.45 -8.84 -6.45
C PHE A 65 -0.95 -9.09 -6.25
N ILE A 66 -0.32 -9.85 -7.17
CA ILE A 66 1.10 -10.19 -7.07
C ILE A 66 1.99 -8.94 -7.17
N PRO A 67 1.80 -8.02 -8.13
CA PRO A 67 2.54 -6.77 -8.18
C PRO A 67 2.44 -5.94 -6.90
N CYS A 68 1.24 -5.81 -6.31
CA CYS A 68 1.05 -5.11 -5.04
C CYS A 68 1.83 -5.77 -3.90
N MET A 69 1.72 -7.11 -3.77
CA MET A 69 2.40 -7.86 -2.72
C MET A 69 3.93 -7.72 -2.82
N ILE A 70 4.49 -7.80 -4.02
CA ILE A 70 5.93 -7.66 -4.24
C ILE A 70 6.37 -6.22 -3.96
N ALA A 71 5.61 -5.21 -4.45
CA ALA A 71 5.96 -3.80 -4.26
C ALA A 71 5.97 -3.42 -2.77
N THR A 72 4.96 -3.86 -2.00
CA THR A 72 4.93 -3.63 -0.54
C THR A 72 6.04 -4.37 0.20
N PHE A 73 6.36 -5.60 -0.21
CA PHE A 73 7.48 -6.32 0.37
C PHE A 73 8.81 -5.59 0.15
N VAL A 74 9.09 -5.14 -1.07
CA VAL A 74 10.32 -4.43 -1.39
C VAL A 74 10.38 -3.10 -0.64
N ALA A 75 9.27 -2.35 -0.54
CA ALA A 75 9.18 -1.14 0.26
C ALA A 75 9.46 -1.41 1.74
N THR A 76 8.90 -2.49 2.31
CA THR A 76 9.14 -2.90 3.70
C THR A 76 10.61 -3.27 3.94
N MET A 77 11.23 -4.00 3.01
CA MET A 77 12.65 -4.30 3.10
C MET A 77 13.50 -3.03 3.02
N ALA A 78 13.18 -2.11 2.12
CA ALA A 78 13.85 -0.82 2.02
C ALA A 78 13.74 -0.02 3.35
N ALA A 79 12.53 0.06 3.94
CA ALA A 79 12.32 0.71 5.23
C ALA A 79 13.15 0.05 6.34
N LEU A 80 13.15 -1.28 6.43
CA LEU A 80 13.95 -2.04 7.37
C LEU A 80 15.45 -1.74 7.22
N PHE A 81 15.97 -1.77 5.99
CA PHE A 81 17.38 -1.48 5.72
C PHE A 81 17.76 -0.03 6.04
N ILE A 82 16.98 0.95 5.59
CA ILE A 82 17.23 2.38 5.79
C ILE A 82 17.26 2.71 7.30
N VAL A 83 16.27 2.23 8.05
CA VAL A 83 16.20 2.51 9.49
C VAL A 83 17.28 1.75 10.26
N SER A 84 17.51 0.48 9.93
CA SER A 84 18.57 -0.32 10.57
C SER A 84 19.96 0.26 10.34
N TRP A 85 20.24 0.74 9.13
CA TRP A 85 21.49 1.41 8.82
C TRP A 85 21.68 2.69 9.66
N ARG A 86 20.63 3.51 9.75
CA ARG A 86 20.63 4.71 10.58
C ARG A 86 20.82 4.42 12.08
N GLN A 87 20.24 3.32 12.55
CA GLN A 87 20.31 2.89 13.95
C GLN A 87 21.53 2.01 14.26
N ARG A 88 22.33 1.64 13.25
CA ARG A 88 23.44 0.70 13.36
C ARG A 88 23.01 -0.66 13.94
N ILE A 89 21.80 -1.11 13.58
CA ILE A 89 21.30 -2.43 13.97
C ILE A 89 22.00 -3.49 13.12
N ASN A 90 22.50 -4.54 13.77
CA ASN A 90 23.04 -5.69 13.07
C ASN A 90 21.90 -6.55 12.52
N LEU A 91 21.64 -6.46 11.21
CA LEU A 91 20.64 -7.26 10.52
C LEU A 91 21.06 -8.72 10.33
N PHE A 92 22.34 -9.06 10.55
CA PHE A 92 22.84 -10.43 10.43
C PHE A 92 22.57 -11.31 11.66
N GLN A 93 21.67 -10.88 12.55
CA GLN A 93 21.20 -11.75 13.63
C GLN A 93 20.46 -12.95 13.04
N PRO A 94 20.72 -14.19 13.52
CA PRO A 94 20.16 -15.41 12.92
C PRO A 94 18.64 -15.41 12.80
N VAL A 95 17.92 -14.82 13.76
CA VAL A 95 16.47 -14.71 13.75
C VAL A 95 15.98 -13.78 12.62
N ILE A 96 16.62 -12.61 12.46
CA ILE A 96 16.28 -11.66 11.41
C ILE A 96 16.59 -12.26 10.04
N VAL A 97 17.80 -12.80 9.88
CA VAL A 97 18.21 -13.44 8.62
C VAL A 97 17.32 -14.62 8.27
N GLY A 98 16.91 -15.43 9.27
CA GLY A 98 15.99 -16.55 9.04
C GLY A 98 14.63 -16.11 8.51
N TRP A 99 13.98 -15.15 9.17
CA TRP A 99 12.67 -14.65 8.75
C TRP A 99 12.71 -13.86 7.45
N VAL A 100 13.62 -12.89 7.35
CA VAL A 100 13.78 -12.07 6.13
C VAL A 100 14.21 -12.96 4.97
N GLY A 101 15.13 -13.91 5.19
CA GLY A 101 15.60 -14.84 4.17
C GLY A 101 14.49 -15.79 3.70
N ALA A 102 13.65 -16.31 4.61
CA ALA A 102 12.54 -17.17 4.24
C ALA A 102 11.49 -16.45 3.38
N ILE A 103 11.09 -15.22 3.79
CA ILE A 103 10.11 -14.45 3.03
C ILE A 103 10.71 -13.99 1.69
N THR A 104 11.97 -13.50 1.70
CA THR A 104 12.67 -13.11 0.47
C THR A 104 12.82 -14.29 -0.48
N GLY A 105 13.17 -15.47 0.03
CA GLY A 105 13.29 -16.69 -0.76
C GLY A 105 11.96 -17.09 -1.40
N LEU A 106 10.86 -17.02 -0.64
CA LEU A 106 9.51 -17.30 -1.17
C LEU A 106 9.15 -16.33 -2.29
N ILE A 107 9.36 -15.03 -2.09
CA ILE A 107 9.06 -14.01 -3.11
C ILE A 107 9.99 -14.15 -4.31
N ALA A 108 11.28 -14.41 -4.11
CA ALA A 108 12.23 -14.64 -5.19
C ALA A 108 11.86 -15.87 -6.05
N LEU A 109 11.39 -16.96 -5.43
CA LEU A 109 10.85 -18.11 -6.13
C LEU A 109 9.60 -17.75 -6.95
N LEU A 110 8.67 -16.99 -6.36
CA LEU A 110 7.47 -16.53 -7.05
C LEU A 110 7.82 -15.63 -8.23
N VAL A 111 8.70 -14.66 -8.05
CA VAL A 111 9.17 -13.76 -9.11
C VAL A 111 9.89 -14.54 -10.22
N SER A 112 10.78 -15.47 -9.85
CA SER A 112 11.51 -16.29 -10.83
C SER A 112 10.60 -17.20 -11.64
N TYR A 113 9.47 -17.63 -11.06
CA TYR A 113 8.44 -18.36 -11.78
C TYR A 113 7.70 -17.46 -12.75
N VAL A 114 7.24 -16.29 -12.29
CA VAL A 114 6.45 -15.33 -13.09
C VAL A 114 7.24 -14.79 -14.29
N ILE A 115 8.53 -14.48 -14.12
CA ILE A 115 9.40 -14.00 -15.23
C ILE A 115 9.50 -15.01 -16.38
N LYS A 116 9.29 -16.29 -16.12
CA LYS A 116 9.32 -17.35 -17.14
C LYS A 116 8.00 -17.49 -17.90
N LEU A 117 6.95 -16.84 -17.44
CA LEU A 117 5.63 -16.84 -18.07
C LEU A 117 5.51 -15.67 -19.04
N ASP A 118 4.70 -15.83 -20.08
CA ASP A 118 4.23 -14.71 -20.89
C ASP A 118 3.23 -13.84 -20.11
N ALA A 119 2.96 -12.63 -20.57
CA ALA A 119 2.11 -11.67 -19.87
C ALA A 119 0.71 -12.22 -19.54
N ALA A 120 0.08 -12.93 -20.49
CA ALA A 120 -1.25 -13.52 -20.30
C ALA A 120 -1.24 -14.62 -19.22
N SER A 121 -0.24 -15.51 -19.25
CA SER A 121 -0.08 -16.57 -18.24
C SER A 121 0.27 -16.00 -16.87
N SER A 122 1.04 -14.91 -16.79
CA SER A 122 1.35 -14.22 -15.56
C SER A 122 0.11 -13.61 -14.91
N GLN A 123 -0.75 -12.96 -15.69
CA GLN A 123 -2.02 -12.42 -15.21
C GLN A 123 -2.95 -13.54 -14.73
N LEU A 124 -3.10 -14.62 -15.50
CA LEU A 124 -3.91 -15.76 -15.12
C LEU A 124 -3.41 -16.44 -13.83
N PHE A 125 -2.09 -16.56 -13.68
CA PHE A 125 -1.49 -17.10 -12.46
C PHE A 125 -1.75 -16.18 -11.25
N SER A 126 -1.55 -14.86 -11.41
CA SER A 126 -1.85 -13.88 -10.37
C SER A 126 -3.30 -13.95 -9.91
N SER A 127 -4.23 -14.01 -10.86
CA SER A 127 -5.66 -14.12 -10.60
C SER A 127 -6.02 -15.42 -9.87
N LYS A 128 -5.54 -16.57 -10.35
CA LYS A 128 -5.80 -17.87 -9.71
C LYS A 128 -5.22 -17.92 -8.30
N LEU A 129 -4.02 -17.40 -8.10
CA LEU A 129 -3.37 -17.39 -6.79
C LEU A 129 -4.13 -16.48 -5.82
N SER A 130 -4.50 -15.26 -6.23
CA SER A 130 -5.22 -14.31 -5.38
C SER A 130 -6.62 -14.81 -5.02
N ASN A 131 -7.39 -15.29 -6.01
CA ASN A 131 -8.74 -15.81 -5.78
C ASN A 131 -8.69 -17.06 -4.88
N GLY A 132 -7.72 -17.96 -5.10
CA GLY A 132 -7.50 -19.14 -4.26
C GLY A 132 -7.15 -18.76 -2.82
N LEU A 133 -6.28 -17.76 -2.64
CA LEU A 133 -5.87 -17.28 -1.31
C LEU A 133 -7.02 -16.59 -0.57
N ILE A 134 -7.80 -15.76 -1.26
CA ILE A 134 -9.00 -15.11 -0.71
C ILE A 134 -10.00 -16.18 -0.26
N LEU A 135 -10.29 -17.14 -1.12
CA LEU A 135 -11.20 -18.25 -0.80
C LEU A 135 -10.69 -19.06 0.39
N PHE A 136 -9.40 -19.39 0.39
CA PHE A 136 -8.77 -20.11 1.50
C PHE A 136 -8.92 -19.39 2.83
N ILE A 137 -8.65 -18.07 2.88
CA ILE A 137 -8.79 -17.27 4.10
C ILE A 137 -10.26 -17.24 4.55
N PHE A 138 -11.21 -17.07 3.62
CA PHE A 138 -12.63 -17.09 3.94
C PHE A 138 -13.05 -18.42 4.58
N VAL A 139 -12.67 -19.53 3.95
CA VAL A 139 -12.96 -20.88 4.45
C VAL A 139 -12.29 -21.12 5.80
N ALA A 140 -11.02 -20.70 5.96
CA ALA A 140 -10.30 -20.86 7.23
C ALA A 140 -10.95 -20.07 8.37
N ILE A 141 -11.44 -18.85 8.12
CA ILE A 141 -12.17 -18.06 9.11
C ILE A 141 -13.48 -18.74 9.51
N VAL A 142 -14.26 -19.21 8.53
CA VAL A 142 -15.54 -19.92 8.78
C VAL A 142 -15.30 -21.20 9.59
N ILE A 143 -14.34 -22.02 9.19
CA ILE A 143 -14.00 -23.27 9.90
C ILE A 143 -13.48 -22.94 11.31
N GLY A 144 -12.61 -21.93 11.45
CA GLY A 144 -12.10 -21.48 12.75
C GLY A 144 -13.19 -20.99 13.69
N GLY A 145 -14.17 -20.26 13.17
CA GLY A 145 -15.35 -19.81 13.91
C GLY A 145 -16.21 -20.99 14.36
N ALA A 146 -16.51 -21.93 13.45
CA ALA A 146 -17.25 -23.13 13.74
C ALA A 146 -16.53 -24.01 14.80
N TYR A 147 -15.21 -24.18 14.70
CA TYR A 147 -14.40 -24.91 15.68
C TYR A 147 -14.47 -24.27 17.08
N LYS A 148 -14.49 -22.95 17.15
CA LYS A 148 -14.63 -22.20 18.43
C LYS A 148 -16.08 -22.06 18.90
N LYS A 149 -17.06 -22.66 18.18
CA LYS A 149 -18.50 -22.57 18.47
C LYS A 149 -19.02 -21.12 18.50
N ILE A 150 -18.45 -20.26 17.65
CA ILE A 150 -18.94 -18.90 17.44
C ILE A 150 -20.06 -18.97 16.42
N ASP A 151 -21.14 -18.21 16.63
CA ASP A 151 -22.13 -17.98 15.59
C ASP A 151 -21.48 -17.13 14.47
N VAL A 152 -21.07 -17.83 13.41
CA VAL A 152 -20.31 -17.23 12.29
C VAL A 152 -21.18 -16.23 11.53
N PHE A 153 -22.49 -16.49 11.43
CA PHE A 153 -23.40 -15.60 10.72
C PHE A 153 -23.59 -14.28 11.48
N ASP A 154 -23.89 -14.34 12.76
CA ASP A 154 -24.07 -13.14 13.60
C ASP A 154 -22.76 -12.34 13.70
N ALA A 155 -21.62 -13.00 13.88
CA ALA A 155 -20.33 -12.35 13.87
C ALA A 155 -20.00 -11.66 12.54
N PHE A 156 -20.38 -12.28 11.40
CA PHE A 156 -20.26 -11.67 10.08
C PHE A 156 -21.17 -10.44 9.93
N VAL A 157 -22.43 -10.54 10.35
CA VAL A 157 -23.39 -9.43 10.26
C VAL A 157 -22.92 -8.23 11.09
N ASP A 158 -22.42 -8.47 12.31
CA ASP A 158 -21.92 -7.38 13.17
C ASP A 158 -20.64 -6.74 12.59
N GLY A 159 -19.74 -7.54 12.02
CA GLY A 159 -18.60 -7.02 11.27
C GLY A 159 -19.02 -6.21 10.05
N ALA A 160 -20.02 -6.67 9.30
CA ALA A 160 -20.54 -5.98 8.12
C ALA A 160 -21.18 -4.63 8.46
N LYS A 161 -21.91 -4.51 9.59
CA LYS A 161 -22.45 -3.22 10.08
C LYS A 161 -21.33 -2.21 10.32
N GLY A 162 -20.24 -2.61 11.02
CA GLY A 162 -19.08 -1.75 11.25
C GLY A 162 -18.37 -1.35 9.94
N GLY A 163 -18.29 -2.25 8.98
CA GLY A 163 -17.78 -1.96 7.63
C GLY A 163 -18.64 -0.91 6.90
N PHE A 164 -19.95 -1.02 6.98
CA PHE A 164 -20.90 -0.07 6.38
C PHE A 164 -20.77 1.34 6.99
N GLU A 165 -20.69 1.44 8.33
CA GLU A 165 -20.45 2.72 9.01
C GLU A 165 -19.13 3.37 8.56
N THR A 166 -18.08 2.58 8.41
CA THR A 166 -16.79 3.04 7.91
C THR A 166 -16.91 3.55 6.47
N ALA A 167 -17.63 2.83 5.60
CA ALA A 167 -17.86 3.24 4.22
C ALA A 167 -18.60 4.59 4.14
N ILE A 168 -19.68 4.78 4.90
CA ILE A 168 -20.42 6.06 4.96
C ILE A 168 -19.52 7.20 5.40
N ARG A 169 -18.65 6.97 6.38
CA ARG A 169 -17.72 8.00 6.88
C ARG A 169 -16.67 8.40 5.84
N ILE A 170 -16.24 7.49 4.98
CA ILE A 170 -15.20 7.74 3.96
C ILE A 170 -15.78 8.41 2.70
N ILE A 171 -17.03 8.14 2.33
CA ILE A 171 -17.68 8.67 1.12
C ILE A 171 -17.49 10.19 0.94
N PRO A 172 -17.78 11.06 1.93
CA PRO A 172 -17.63 12.50 1.76
C PRO A 172 -16.21 12.93 1.38
N TYR A 173 -15.20 12.29 1.97
CA TYR A 173 -13.79 12.58 1.67
C TYR A 173 -13.43 12.18 0.24
N ILE A 174 -13.90 11.02 -0.23
CA ILE A 174 -13.67 10.58 -1.61
C ILE A 174 -14.38 11.51 -2.59
N VAL A 175 -15.63 11.87 -2.32
CA VAL A 175 -16.39 12.81 -3.17
C VAL A 175 -15.69 14.16 -3.24
N GLY A 176 -15.28 14.73 -2.10
CA GLY A 176 -14.53 16.00 -2.06
C GLY A 176 -13.24 15.93 -2.86
N MET A 177 -12.48 14.83 -2.75
CA MET A 177 -11.26 14.64 -3.52
C MET A 177 -11.52 14.50 -5.02
N LEU A 178 -12.56 13.75 -5.43
CA LEU A 178 -12.92 13.61 -6.84
C LEU A 178 -13.35 14.95 -7.44
N ILE A 179 -14.07 15.79 -6.69
CA ILE A 179 -14.42 17.15 -7.12
C ILE A 179 -13.16 18.00 -7.30
N ALA A 180 -12.23 17.98 -6.34
CA ALA A 180 -10.97 18.73 -6.42
C ALA A 180 -10.12 18.28 -7.62
N ILE A 181 -10.02 16.97 -7.87
CA ILE A 181 -9.31 16.41 -9.02
C ILE A 181 -9.98 16.80 -10.33
N SER A 182 -11.32 16.76 -10.38
CA SER A 182 -12.09 17.19 -11.56
C SER A 182 -11.84 18.67 -11.88
N LEU A 183 -11.83 19.55 -10.88
CA LEU A 183 -11.50 20.96 -11.05
C LEU A 183 -10.07 21.16 -11.55
N LEU A 184 -9.11 20.42 -11.00
CA LEU A 184 -7.71 20.46 -11.40
C LEU A 184 -7.53 20.00 -12.87
N ARG A 185 -8.24 18.97 -13.31
CA ARG A 185 -8.26 18.54 -14.72
C ARG A 185 -8.92 19.58 -15.62
N THR A 186 -10.11 20.06 -15.25
CA THR A 186 -10.86 21.04 -16.06
C THR A 186 -10.09 22.36 -16.23
N SER A 187 -9.28 22.74 -15.23
CA SER A 187 -8.40 23.93 -15.32
C SER A 187 -7.22 23.75 -16.29
N GLY A 188 -6.94 22.52 -16.75
CA GLY A 188 -5.77 22.18 -17.55
C GLY A 188 -4.45 22.12 -16.75
N SER A 189 -4.45 22.54 -15.48
CA SER A 189 -3.22 22.56 -14.66
C SER A 189 -2.63 21.17 -14.46
N PHE A 190 -3.51 20.16 -14.36
CA PHE A 190 -3.09 18.77 -14.24
C PHE A 190 -2.37 18.27 -15.50
N ASP A 191 -2.88 18.60 -16.66
CA ASP A 191 -2.29 18.20 -17.94
C ASP A 191 -0.94 18.87 -18.18
N TYR A 192 -0.77 20.12 -17.75
CA TYR A 192 0.54 20.80 -17.76
C TYR A 192 1.56 20.06 -16.93
N LEU A 193 1.20 19.65 -15.70
CA LEU A 193 2.08 18.89 -14.81
C LEU A 193 2.48 17.55 -15.43
N ILE A 194 1.50 16.77 -15.89
CA ILE A 194 1.73 15.43 -16.47
C ILE A 194 2.54 15.53 -17.76
N ASN A 195 2.21 16.47 -18.64
CA ASN A 195 2.95 16.67 -19.87
C ASN A 195 4.38 17.16 -19.61
N GLY A 196 4.59 18.01 -18.61
CA GLY A 196 5.93 18.41 -18.17
C GLY A 196 6.78 17.24 -17.72
N ILE A 197 6.19 16.33 -16.92
CA ILE A 197 6.87 15.10 -16.49
C ILE A 197 7.13 14.17 -17.70
N LYS A 198 6.14 13.99 -18.59
CA LYS A 198 6.32 13.21 -19.83
C LYS A 198 7.46 13.75 -20.67
N TYR A 199 7.51 15.08 -20.87
CA TYR A 199 8.58 15.72 -21.64
C TYR A 199 9.97 15.44 -21.04
N LEU A 200 10.08 15.54 -19.70
CA LEU A 200 11.33 15.27 -19.00
C LEU A 200 11.82 13.81 -19.24
N PHE A 201 10.94 12.84 -19.08
CA PHE A 201 11.28 11.43 -19.27
C PHE A 201 11.49 11.08 -20.75
N ALA A 202 10.73 11.68 -21.67
CA ALA A 202 10.95 11.53 -23.11
C ALA A 202 12.32 12.09 -23.54
N ALA A 203 12.75 13.23 -22.98
CA ALA A 203 14.07 13.78 -23.22
C ALA A 203 15.22 12.88 -22.74
N LEU A 204 14.95 12.03 -21.73
CA LEU A 204 15.88 10.99 -21.25
C LEU A 204 15.82 9.69 -22.07
N GLY A 205 14.98 9.64 -23.12
CA GLY A 205 14.82 8.45 -23.99
C GLY A 205 14.07 7.28 -23.31
N THR A 206 13.31 7.54 -22.24
CA THR A 206 12.56 6.51 -21.50
C THR A 206 11.10 6.44 -21.97
N ASP A 207 10.47 5.27 -21.79
CA ASP A 207 9.03 5.11 -21.99
C ASP A 207 8.25 6.00 -21.01
N THR A 208 7.23 6.68 -21.50
CA THR A 208 6.44 7.65 -20.70
C THR A 208 5.05 7.12 -20.31
N ARG A 209 4.69 5.89 -20.65
CA ARG A 209 3.37 5.31 -20.32
C ARG A 209 3.08 5.29 -18.82
N PHE A 210 4.12 5.11 -17.99
CA PHE A 210 3.97 5.09 -16.53
C PHE A 210 3.54 6.45 -15.94
N VAL A 211 3.81 7.55 -16.64
CA VAL A 211 3.53 8.90 -16.14
C VAL A 211 2.03 9.11 -15.91
N ASP A 212 1.17 8.47 -16.70
CA ASP A 212 -0.28 8.57 -16.54
C ASP A 212 -0.80 7.94 -15.23
N GLY A 213 -0.06 6.98 -14.67
CA GLY A 213 -0.35 6.38 -13.36
C GLY A 213 0.29 7.09 -12.16
N LEU A 214 1.35 7.90 -12.40
CA LEU A 214 2.13 8.56 -11.34
C LEU A 214 1.35 9.48 -10.40
N PRO A 215 0.27 10.16 -10.80
CA PRO A 215 -0.47 11.05 -9.91
C PRO A 215 -0.86 10.41 -8.57
N THR A 216 -1.19 9.13 -8.58
CA THR A 216 -1.47 8.35 -7.37
C THR A 216 -0.26 8.33 -6.42
N ALA A 217 0.94 8.07 -6.94
CA ALA A 217 2.16 8.04 -6.14
C ALA A 217 2.56 9.42 -5.60
N LEU A 218 2.35 10.49 -6.36
CA LEU A 218 2.68 11.86 -5.94
C LEU A 218 1.83 12.33 -4.77
N ILE A 219 0.55 11.94 -4.74
CA ILE A 219 -0.39 12.32 -3.67
C ILE A 219 -0.29 11.38 -2.47
N LYS A 220 0.14 10.14 -2.67
CA LYS A 220 0.16 9.08 -1.65
C LYS A 220 0.83 9.47 -0.33
N PRO A 221 2.03 10.05 -0.29
CA PRO A 221 2.67 10.44 0.96
C PRO A 221 1.89 11.49 1.75
N LEU A 222 1.13 12.33 1.05
CA LEU A 222 0.38 13.46 1.64
C LEU A 222 -1.01 13.04 2.11
N SER A 223 -1.72 12.24 1.30
CA SER A 223 -3.13 11.90 1.55
C SER A 223 -3.51 10.55 0.97
N GLY A 224 -3.87 9.60 1.82
CA GLY A 224 -4.36 8.28 1.40
C GLY A 224 -5.71 8.33 0.68
N SER A 225 -6.64 9.20 1.12
CA SER A 225 -7.90 9.44 0.42
C SER A 225 -7.70 10.17 -0.90
N GLY A 226 -6.75 11.12 -0.94
CA GLY A 226 -6.36 11.81 -2.16
C GLY A 226 -5.77 10.87 -3.21
N ALA A 227 -4.82 10.03 -2.82
CA ALA A 227 -4.23 9.03 -3.70
C ALA A 227 -5.27 8.03 -4.22
N ARG A 228 -6.23 7.63 -3.37
CA ARG A 228 -7.36 6.80 -3.77
C ARG A 228 -8.25 7.49 -4.79
N GLY A 229 -8.53 8.78 -4.59
CA GLY A 229 -9.24 9.61 -5.57
C GLY A 229 -8.52 9.67 -6.91
N MET A 230 -7.18 9.87 -6.91
CA MET A 230 -6.36 9.88 -8.12
C MET A 230 -6.35 8.52 -8.83
N MET A 231 -6.26 7.43 -8.07
CA MET A 231 -6.38 6.07 -8.63
C MET A 231 -7.72 5.87 -9.33
N LEU A 232 -8.83 6.26 -8.68
CA LEU A 232 -10.17 6.16 -9.25
C LEU A 232 -10.33 7.01 -10.50
N ASP A 233 -9.80 8.23 -10.48
CA ASP A 233 -9.81 9.13 -11.62
C ASP A 233 -8.99 8.57 -12.79
N THR A 234 -7.80 8.04 -12.55
CA THR A 234 -6.96 7.39 -13.55
C THR A 234 -7.68 6.20 -14.17
N MET A 235 -8.30 5.33 -13.35
CA MET A 235 -9.06 4.19 -13.85
C MET A 235 -10.32 4.58 -14.64
N LYS A 236 -10.99 5.68 -14.27
CA LYS A 236 -12.13 6.21 -15.03
C LYS A 236 -11.72 6.81 -16.37
N THR A 237 -10.57 7.48 -16.41
CA THR A 237 -10.07 8.17 -17.60
C THR A 237 -9.48 7.21 -18.62
N TYR A 238 -8.66 6.29 -18.17
CA TYR A 238 -7.91 5.38 -19.06
C TYR A 238 -8.48 3.95 -19.11
N GLY A 239 -9.40 3.62 -18.22
CA GLY A 239 -9.92 2.27 -18.01
C GLY A 239 -9.19 1.50 -16.90
N PRO A 240 -9.92 0.66 -16.13
CA PRO A 240 -9.33 -0.09 -15.01
C PRO A 240 -8.32 -1.16 -15.45
N ASP A 241 -8.44 -1.65 -16.69
CA ASP A 241 -7.56 -2.68 -17.26
C ASP A 241 -6.45 -2.10 -18.14
N SER A 242 -6.40 -0.78 -18.31
CA SER A 242 -5.29 -0.11 -18.99
C SER A 242 -4.00 -0.20 -18.16
N PHE A 243 -2.85 -0.03 -18.81
CA PHE A 243 -1.56 0.04 -18.12
C PHE A 243 -1.56 1.10 -17.01
N ALA A 244 -2.06 2.31 -17.30
CA ALA A 244 -2.15 3.40 -16.32
C ALA A 244 -3.09 3.06 -15.16
N GLY A 245 -4.25 2.45 -15.43
CA GLY A 245 -5.22 2.00 -14.43
C GLY A 245 -4.64 0.95 -13.49
N ARG A 246 -4.00 -0.09 -14.03
CA ARG A 246 -3.32 -1.13 -13.24
C ARG A 246 -2.15 -0.57 -12.45
N LEU A 247 -1.29 0.26 -13.09
CA LEU A 247 -0.17 0.91 -12.39
C LEU A 247 -0.67 1.78 -11.23
N SER A 248 -1.70 2.60 -11.43
CA SER A 248 -2.24 3.44 -10.36
C SER A 248 -2.78 2.61 -9.19
N ALA A 249 -3.37 1.43 -9.47
CA ALA A 249 -3.82 0.48 -8.46
C ALA A 249 -2.63 -0.12 -7.67
N VAL A 250 -1.56 -0.53 -8.36
CA VAL A 250 -0.34 -1.05 -7.70
C VAL A 250 0.33 0.05 -6.86
N LEU A 251 0.42 1.29 -7.38
CA LEU A 251 0.96 2.43 -6.65
C LEU A 251 0.13 2.77 -5.40
N GLN A 252 -1.21 2.65 -5.48
CA GLN A 252 -2.07 2.82 -4.31
C GLN A 252 -1.80 1.75 -3.24
N GLY A 253 -1.47 0.53 -3.64
CA GLY A 253 -1.17 -0.58 -2.75
C GLY A 253 0.27 -0.61 -2.22
N SER A 254 1.23 0.10 -2.83
CA SER A 254 2.67 -0.08 -2.59
C SER A 254 3.19 0.44 -1.25
N SER A 255 2.50 1.36 -0.59
CA SER A 255 2.86 1.91 0.72
C SER A 255 1.65 2.51 1.43
N ASP A 256 1.82 3.01 2.64
CA ASP A 256 0.82 3.81 3.35
C ASP A 256 1.11 5.32 3.19
N THR A 257 0.36 6.16 3.88
CA THR A 257 0.43 7.63 3.78
C THR A 257 1.43 8.18 4.80
N THR A 258 2.66 8.42 4.38
CA THR A 258 3.79 8.78 5.25
C THR A 258 3.48 9.91 6.24
N PHE A 259 3.02 11.07 5.75
CA PHE A 259 2.77 12.23 6.64
C PHE A 259 1.61 12.00 7.60
N TYR A 260 0.55 11.32 7.16
CA TYR A 260 -0.58 10.97 8.02
C TYR A 260 -0.17 10.02 9.14
N VAL A 261 0.55 8.96 8.81
CA VAL A 261 1.03 7.95 9.77
C VAL A 261 1.93 8.60 10.81
N VAL A 262 2.88 9.44 10.38
CA VAL A 262 3.75 10.20 11.29
C VAL A 262 2.94 11.11 12.22
N ALA A 263 1.99 11.88 11.66
CA ALA A 263 1.19 12.81 12.45
C ALA A 263 0.29 12.11 13.47
N VAL A 264 -0.37 11.01 13.09
CA VAL A 264 -1.27 10.28 13.97
C VAL A 264 -0.51 9.58 15.10
N TYR A 265 0.56 8.85 14.78
CA TYR A 265 1.24 8.05 15.81
C TYR A 265 2.13 8.86 16.73
N PHE A 266 2.92 9.79 16.20
CA PHE A 266 3.72 10.66 17.06
C PHE A 266 2.88 11.74 17.76
N GLY A 267 1.82 12.22 17.09
CA GLY A 267 0.87 13.16 17.68
C GLY A 267 0.14 12.59 18.88
N SER A 268 -0.29 11.31 18.83
CA SER A 268 -1.01 10.65 19.93
C SER A 268 -0.19 10.53 21.22
N ILE A 269 1.14 10.46 21.11
CA ILE A 269 2.07 10.29 22.24
C ILE A 269 2.87 11.56 22.56
N GLY A 270 2.56 12.69 21.91
CA GLY A 270 3.17 13.99 22.19
C GLY A 270 4.63 14.14 21.76
N VAL A 271 5.14 13.28 20.89
CA VAL A 271 6.48 13.39 20.29
C VAL A 271 6.49 14.54 19.27
N ARG A 272 7.39 15.51 19.47
CA ARG A 272 7.54 16.67 18.58
C ARG A 272 8.69 16.54 17.59
N ASN A 273 9.78 15.89 18.01
CA ASN A 273 10.93 15.65 17.15
C ASN A 273 10.87 14.23 16.58
N THR A 274 10.47 14.11 15.34
CA THR A 274 10.33 12.84 14.61
C THR A 274 11.66 12.34 14.03
N ARG A 275 12.77 13.06 14.27
CA ARG A 275 14.12 12.73 13.78
C ARG A 275 14.11 12.46 12.27
N TYR A 276 14.60 11.31 11.87
CA TYR A 276 14.70 10.89 10.46
C TYR A 276 13.49 10.04 9.97
N ALA A 277 12.39 9.96 10.74
CA ALA A 277 11.22 9.14 10.37
C ALA A 277 10.72 9.47 8.97
N ILE A 278 10.34 10.73 8.74
CA ILE A 278 9.76 11.18 7.46
C ILE A 278 10.71 10.88 6.29
N GLY A 279 11.99 11.25 6.40
CA GLY A 279 12.95 11.03 5.33
C GLY A 279 13.18 9.54 5.03
N SER A 280 13.20 8.68 6.06
CA SER A 280 13.35 7.23 5.87
C SER A 280 12.12 6.61 5.21
N MET A 281 10.93 7.04 5.60
CA MET A 281 9.68 6.56 5.01
C MET A 281 9.53 7.01 3.56
N LEU A 282 9.79 8.28 3.24
CA LEU A 282 9.75 8.78 1.86
C LEU A 282 10.76 8.07 0.94
N LEU A 283 11.93 7.70 1.45
CA LEU A 283 12.88 6.89 0.69
C LEU A 283 12.37 5.47 0.45
N ALA A 284 11.72 4.87 1.44
CA ALA A 284 11.09 3.55 1.28
C ALA A 284 9.91 3.62 0.30
N ASP A 285 9.08 4.68 0.36
CA ASP A 285 8.00 4.94 -0.58
C ASP A 285 8.55 5.08 -2.02
N LEU A 286 9.63 5.81 -2.21
CA LEU A 286 10.27 5.94 -3.52
C LEU A 286 10.71 4.59 -4.08
N VAL A 287 11.32 3.73 -3.25
CA VAL A 287 11.68 2.36 -3.65
C VAL A 287 10.43 1.56 -4.01
N GLY A 288 9.35 1.68 -3.23
CA GLY A 288 8.07 1.06 -3.52
C GLY A 288 7.48 1.52 -4.87
N VAL A 289 7.50 2.83 -5.14
CA VAL A 289 7.03 3.42 -6.40
C VAL A 289 7.84 2.90 -7.59
N LEU A 290 9.18 2.91 -7.51
CA LEU A 290 10.03 2.40 -8.59
C LEU A 290 9.78 0.90 -8.84
N THR A 291 9.61 0.13 -7.76
CA THR A 291 9.27 -1.29 -7.86
C THR A 291 7.89 -1.49 -8.50
N ALA A 292 6.88 -0.70 -8.11
CA ALA A 292 5.55 -0.76 -8.68
C ALA A 292 5.54 -0.47 -10.20
N ILE A 293 6.31 0.54 -10.64
CA ILE A 293 6.48 0.86 -12.05
C ILE A 293 7.13 -0.33 -12.78
N PHE A 294 8.25 -0.83 -12.27
CA PHE A 294 8.95 -1.98 -12.87
C PHE A 294 8.06 -3.21 -13.00
N LEU A 295 7.35 -3.56 -11.94
CA LEU A 295 6.42 -4.71 -11.95
C LEU A 295 5.25 -4.49 -12.90
N SER A 296 4.74 -3.27 -13.02
CA SER A 296 3.67 -2.98 -13.98
C SER A 296 4.11 -3.19 -15.42
N TYR A 297 5.36 -2.85 -15.75
CA TYR A 297 5.93 -3.20 -17.06
C TYR A 297 6.11 -4.72 -17.22
N LEU A 298 6.49 -5.43 -16.17
CA LEU A 298 6.68 -6.87 -16.23
C LEU A 298 5.36 -7.65 -16.42
N PHE A 299 4.28 -7.17 -15.78
CA PHE A 299 3.00 -7.90 -15.75
C PHE A 299 1.98 -7.42 -16.78
N PHE A 300 2.07 -6.14 -17.22
CA PHE A 300 0.97 -5.51 -17.97
C PHE A 300 1.42 -4.80 -19.27
N ALA A 301 2.71 -4.79 -19.61
CA ALA A 301 3.21 -4.15 -20.84
C ALA A 301 3.16 -5.06 -22.07
#